data_ed99432e6ad81c9bd10b2327fac47be5
#
_entry.id   ed99432e6ad81c9bd10b2327fac47be5
#
_cell.length_a   1.000
_cell.length_b   1.000
_cell.length_c   1.000
_cell.angle_alpha   90.00
_cell.angle_beta   90.00
_cell.angle_gamma   90.00
#
_symmetry.space_group_name_H-M   'P 1'
#
loop_
_entity.id
_entity.type
_entity.pdbx_description
1 polymer ?
#
loop_
_entity_poly.entity_id
_entity_poly.type
_entity_poly.pdbx_seq_one_letter_code
_entity_poly.pdbx_strand_id
1 'polypeptide(L)'
;QREGLSLNVFANTAYLNEEITDLGGAPPLKTGGSYPRYRNFLVEGYVPGAFFGAQTIDELAIPLNINSPNADGSCNIPTEAEALAYFSQPRSPSEFKPLAYGNSDFGTPSGAAASNNCGSGLLDTYLGSPNPDFAGSFGFNLAFAQNFELNTLFEYKQGIQNQDLSGMFRRANAVIGRNTPRAAELGATMADPASSAQQRLDAAVAWAREVEGLAPMSGMNGIFDSSLIRFREISLTYRVPSDLVDGWGLSTATVNLGARNLAMWVFGDYTGMDPETNVIGRCNSGLSCNFLNSTEGWSIPIPRRFTLSTRITF
;
A
#
# COMPACT_ATOMS: atom_id res chain seq x y z
N GLN A 1 3.14 -10.67 45.26
CA GLN A 1 4.37 -10.56 44.45
C GLN A 1 5.28 -11.73 44.82
N ARG A 2 5.69 -12.55 43.85
CA ARG A 2 6.80 -13.47 44.06
C ARG A 2 8.07 -12.62 44.08
N GLU A 3 8.89 -12.74 45.05
CA GLU A 3 10.19 -12.05 45.11
C GLU A 3 10.96 -12.32 43.82
N GLY A 4 11.34 -11.22 43.13
CA GLY A 4 12.13 -11.26 41.90
C GLY A 4 11.34 -11.33 40.58
N LEU A 5 9.99 -11.18 40.57
CA LEU A 5 9.19 -11.10 39.37
C LEU A 5 8.27 -9.86 39.38
N SER A 6 8.42 -9.00 38.39
CA SER A 6 7.55 -7.85 38.17
C SER A 6 7.18 -7.73 36.69
N LEU A 7 5.88 -7.62 36.38
CA LEU A 7 5.36 -7.43 35.06
C LEU A 7 4.58 -6.12 35.01
N ASN A 8 4.95 -5.26 34.10
CA ASN A 8 4.21 -4.06 33.74
C ASN A 8 3.77 -4.17 32.27
N VAL A 9 2.46 -4.10 32.01
CA VAL A 9 1.90 -4.10 30.67
C VAL A 9 1.37 -2.70 30.38
N PHE A 10 1.61 -2.20 29.19
CA PHE A 10 1.13 -0.90 28.76
C PHE A 10 0.49 -0.99 27.37
N ALA A 11 -0.50 -0.12 27.14
CA ALA A 11 -1.09 0.10 25.84
C ALA A 11 -1.54 1.57 25.75
N ASN A 12 -1.41 2.13 24.58
CA ASN A 12 -1.98 3.42 24.24
C ASN A 12 -2.61 3.38 22.84
N THR A 13 -3.57 4.25 22.60
CA THR A 13 -4.20 4.41 21.29
C THR A 13 -4.52 5.89 21.08
N ALA A 14 -4.42 6.32 19.83
CA ALA A 14 -4.92 7.59 19.36
C ALA A 14 -5.93 7.33 18.25
N TYR A 15 -7.02 8.06 18.27
CA TYR A 15 -7.98 8.15 17.17
C TYR A 15 -7.73 9.45 16.41
N LEU A 16 -7.59 9.36 15.09
CA LEU A 16 -7.36 10.49 14.22
C LEU A 16 -8.54 10.64 13.28
N ASN A 17 -9.12 11.84 13.24
CA ASN A 17 -10.14 12.23 12.28
C ASN A 17 -9.77 13.63 11.76
N GLU A 18 -9.44 13.70 10.50
CA GLU A 18 -8.97 14.92 9.84
C GLU A 18 -9.82 15.20 8.62
N GLU A 19 -10.09 16.46 8.37
CA GLU A 19 -10.84 16.92 7.21
C GLU A 19 -10.34 18.28 6.76
N ILE A 20 -10.20 18.47 5.46
CA ILE A 20 -9.98 19.78 4.87
C ILE A 20 -11.35 20.47 4.77
N THR A 21 -11.55 21.47 5.57
CA THR A 21 -12.85 22.18 5.63
C THR A 21 -13.01 23.23 4.56
N ASP A 22 -11.91 23.81 4.06
CA ASP A 22 -11.94 24.87 3.05
C ASP A 22 -10.59 24.95 2.32
N LEU A 23 -10.61 24.98 1.00
CA LEU A 23 -9.45 25.23 0.14
C LEU A 23 -9.38 26.67 -0.37
N GLY A 24 -10.21 27.58 0.15
CA GLY A 24 -10.24 28.98 -0.27
C GLY A 24 -10.78 29.18 -1.70
N GLY A 25 -11.67 28.31 -2.14
CA GLY A 25 -12.20 28.29 -3.51
C GLY A 25 -11.25 27.71 -4.55
N ALA A 26 -10.12 27.15 -4.14
CA ALA A 26 -9.24 26.45 -5.06
C ALA A 26 -9.86 25.09 -5.48
N PRO A 27 -9.66 24.65 -6.72
CA PRO A 27 -10.07 23.30 -7.12
C PRO A 27 -9.23 22.26 -6.38
N PRO A 28 -9.64 20.98 -6.39
CA PRO A 28 -8.85 19.89 -5.85
C PRO A 28 -7.39 19.93 -6.32
N LEU A 29 -6.47 19.85 -5.37
CA LEU A 29 -5.03 19.99 -5.60
C LEU A 29 -4.33 18.63 -5.53
N LYS A 30 -3.73 18.22 -6.62
CA LYS A 30 -2.91 17.02 -6.62
C LYS A 30 -1.57 17.26 -5.92
N THR A 31 -1.23 16.40 -4.97
CA THR A 31 0.11 16.38 -4.39
C THR A 31 1.03 15.45 -5.21
N GLY A 32 2.33 15.60 -5.14
CA GLY A 32 3.23 14.80 -5.97
C GLY A 32 3.46 15.36 -7.38
N GLY A 33 3.02 16.60 -7.65
CA GLY A 33 3.22 17.29 -8.92
C GLY A 33 2.41 16.70 -10.06
N SER A 34 2.84 16.98 -11.29
CA SER A 34 2.15 16.55 -12.51
C SER A 34 2.27 15.06 -12.84
N TYR A 35 2.91 14.27 -11.98
CA TYR A 35 3.11 12.84 -12.25
C TYR A 35 1.80 12.08 -12.07
N PRO A 36 1.22 11.47 -13.13
CA PRO A 36 -0.11 10.87 -13.08
C PRO A 36 -0.23 9.69 -12.08
N ARG A 37 0.90 9.12 -11.70
CA ARG A 37 0.97 7.93 -10.83
C ARG A 37 0.74 8.22 -9.36
N TYR A 38 1.06 9.43 -8.90
CA TYR A 38 0.79 9.82 -7.52
C TYR A 38 -0.68 10.20 -7.41
N ARG A 39 -1.35 9.58 -6.45
CA ARG A 39 -2.81 9.69 -6.32
C ARG A 39 -3.26 10.36 -5.03
N ASN A 40 -2.35 11.04 -4.33
CA ASN A 40 -2.68 11.88 -3.19
C ASN A 40 -3.20 13.25 -3.63
N PHE A 41 -4.29 13.69 -3.01
CA PHE A 41 -4.94 14.96 -3.33
C PHE A 41 -5.31 15.74 -2.06
N LEU A 42 -5.46 17.04 -2.19
CA LEU A 42 -6.12 17.90 -1.21
C LEU A 42 -7.50 18.23 -1.78
N VAL A 43 -8.54 17.75 -1.11
CA VAL A 43 -9.95 17.90 -1.52
C VAL A 43 -10.76 18.28 -0.30
N GLU A 44 -11.66 19.28 -0.44
CA GLU A 44 -12.57 19.65 0.66
C GLU A 44 -13.47 18.45 1.04
N GLY A 45 -13.72 18.28 2.33
CA GLY A 45 -14.46 17.16 2.87
C GLY A 45 -13.68 15.87 3.06
N TYR A 46 -12.36 15.87 2.77
CA TYR A 46 -11.52 14.68 2.89
C TYR A 46 -10.25 14.94 3.69
N VAL A 47 -9.64 13.86 4.16
CA VAL A 47 -8.35 13.91 4.85
C VAL A 47 -7.25 14.48 3.95
N PRO A 48 -6.31 15.27 4.49
CA PRO A 48 -5.19 15.77 3.71
C PRO A 48 -4.38 14.64 3.07
N GLY A 49 -4.18 14.71 1.76
CA GLY A 49 -3.48 13.68 1.00
C GLY A 49 -4.32 12.45 0.66
N ALA A 50 -5.64 12.52 0.81
CA ALA A 50 -6.56 11.46 0.42
C ALA A 50 -6.24 10.89 -0.97
N PHE A 51 -6.42 9.59 -1.11
CA PHE A 51 -6.25 8.92 -2.41
C PHE A 51 -7.50 9.06 -3.26
N PHE A 52 -7.31 9.50 -4.50
CA PHE A 52 -8.34 9.54 -5.53
C PHE A 52 -7.83 8.91 -6.81
N GLY A 53 -8.70 8.19 -7.50
CA GLY A 53 -8.36 7.56 -8.76
C GLY A 53 -9.51 6.80 -9.39
N ALA A 54 -9.25 6.29 -10.58
CA ALA A 54 -10.17 5.42 -11.27
C ALA A 54 -10.20 4.05 -10.60
N GLN A 55 -11.38 3.44 -10.60
CA GLN A 55 -11.57 2.05 -10.19
C GLN A 55 -12.01 1.22 -11.40
N THR A 56 -11.70 -0.07 -11.40
CA THR A 56 -12.35 -1.00 -12.32
C THR A 56 -13.84 -1.11 -11.99
N ILE A 57 -14.65 -1.29 -13.02
CA ILE A 57 -16.09 -1.49 -12.84
C ILE A 57 -16.34 -2.94 -12.45
N ASP A 58 -16.33 -3.19 -11.13
CA ASP A 58 -16.54 -4.55 -10.58
C ASP A 58 -18.00 -5.01 -10.65
N GLU A 59 -18.93 -4.07 -10.77
CA GLU A 59 -20.38 -4.33 -10.79
C GLU A 59 -20.87 -4.97 -12.10
N LEU A 60 -19.99 -4.95 -13.11
CA LEU A 60 -20.32 -5.49 -14.42
C LEU A 60 -19.87 -6.95 -14.53
N ALA A 61 -20.74 -7.78 -15.04
CA ALA A 61 -20.41 -9.18 -15.33
C ALA A 61 -19.20 -9.31 -16.28
N ILE A 62 -18.97 -8.28 -17.13
CA ILE A 62 -17.88 -8.25 -18.13
C ILE A 62 -17.18 -6.89 -18.07
N PRO A 63 -16.16 -6.71 -17.22
CA PRO A 63 -15.46 -5.44 -17.07
C PRO A 63 -14.42 -5.21 -18.17
N LEU A 64 -14.79 -5.44 -19.43
CA LEU A 64 -13.87 -5.37 -20.56
C LEU A 64 -14.36 -4.36 -21.60
N ASN A 65 -13.46 -3.47 -21.99
CA ASN A 65 -13.65 -2.62 -23.15
C ASN A 65 -13.10 -3.34 -24.41
N ILE A 66 -13.96 -4.11 -25.05
CA ILE A 66 -13.66 -4.80 -26.32
C ILE A 66 -14.04 -3.97 -27.55
N ASN A 67 -14.76 -2.89 -27.36
CA ASN A 67 -15.17 -1.95 -28.39
C ASN A 67 -14.57 -0.57 -28.11
N SER A 68 -14.46 0.27 -29.12
CA SER A 68 -14.11 1.66 -28.94
C SER A 68 -15.19 2.35 -28.10
N PRO A 69 -14.83 3.33 -27.23
CA PRO A 69 -15.85 4.10 -26.53
C PRO A 69 -16.81 4.73 -27.54
N ASN A 70 -18.06 4.88 -27.13
CA ASN A 70 -19.05 5.59 -27.94
C ASN A 70 -18.59 7.02 -28.24
N ALA A 71 -19.11 7.62 -29.30
CA ALA A 71 -18.73 8.99 -29.73
C ALA A 71 -19.02 10.05 -28.64
N ASP A 72 -19.92 9.78 -27.71
CA ASP A 72 -20.25 10.62 -26.56
C ASP A 72 -19.33 10.38 -25.33
N GLY A 73 -18.35 9.47 -25.46
CA GLY A 73 -17.45 9.10 -24.38
C GLY A 73 -18.04 8.14 -23.35
N SER A 74 -19.28 7.68 -23.54
CA SER A 74 -19.86 6.66 -22.69
C SER A 74 -19.18 5.30 -22.89
N CYS A 75 -19.23 4.48 -21.86
CA CYS A 75 -18.71 3.12 -21.93
C CYS A 75 -19.55 2.24 -22.82
N ASN A 76 -18.91 1.56 -23.73
CA ASN A 76 -19.53 0.47 -24.47
C ASN A 76 -19.30 -0.85 -23.69
N ILE A 77 -20.23 -1.13 -22.79
CA ILE A 77 -20.20 -2.38 -22.00
C ILE A 77 -20.78 -3.48 -22.86
N PRO A 78 -19.98 -4.50 -23.21
CA PRO A 78 -20.50 -5.58 -24.04
C PRO A 78 -21.52 -6.43 -23.27
N THR A 79 -22.54 -6.86 -23.98
CA THR A 79 -23.38 -7.96 -23.52
C THR A 79 -22.57 -9.26 -23.53
N GLU A 80 -23.02 -10.25 -22.77
CA GLU A 80 -22.36 -11.57 -22.74
C GLU A 80 -22.27 -12.19 -24.14
N ALA A 81 -23.31 -12.03 -24.96
CA ALA A 81 -23.32 -12.54 -26.34
C ALA A 81 -22.26 -11.85 -27.21
N GLU A 82 -22.09 -10.55 -27.09
CA GLU A 82 -21.06 -9.79 -27.82
C GLU A 82 -19.66 -10.17 -27.37
N ALA A 83 -19.47 -10.36 -26.06
CA ALA A 83 -18.19 -10.80 -25.50
C ALA A 83 -17.85 -12.24 -25.96
N LEU A 84 -18.78 -13.17 -25.92
CA LEU A 84 -18.59 -14.51 -26.45
C LEU A 84 -18.29 -14.52 -27.96
N ALA A 85 -18.96 -13.66 -28.73
CA ALA A 85 -18.67 -13.51 -30.15
C ALA A 85 -17.26 -12.97 -30.39
N TYR A 86 -16.81 -12.00 -29.59
CA TYR A 86 -15.45 -11.46 -29.64
C TYR A 86 -14.40 -12.51 -29.32
N PHE A 87 -14.61 -13.30 -28.26
CA PHE A 87 -13.72 -14.35 -27.81
C PHE A 87 -13.92 -15.70 -28.54
N SER A 88 -14.76 -15.74 -29.55
CA SER A 88 -14.85 -16.93 -30.44
C SER A 88 -13.51 -17.19 -31.16
N GLN A 89 -12.67 -16.16 -31.29
CA GLN A 89 -11.31 -16.24 -31.81
C GLN A 89 -10.29 -16.07 -30.69
N PRO A 90 -9.08 -16.65 -30.81
CA PRO A 90 -7.95 -16.35 -29.93
C PRO A 90 -7.67 -14.84 -29.89
N ARG A 91 -7.38 -14.33 -28.70
CA ARG A 91 -7.11 -12.90 -28.46
C ARG A 91 -5.86 -12.70 -27.62
N SER A 92 -5.18 -11.62 -27.88
CA SER A 92 -4.08 -11.13 -27.03
C SER A 92 -4.61 -10.15 -25.99
N PRO A 93 -4.05 -10.13 -24.76
CA PRO A 93 -4.36 -9.12 -23.76
C PRO A 93 -4.12 -7.67 -24.21
N SER A 94 -3.35 -7.46 -25.28
CA SER A 94 -3.13 -6.11 -25.85
C SER A 94 -4.29 -5.58 -26.70
N GLU A 95 -5.24 -6.41 -27.06
CA GLU A 95 -6.34 -6.06 -27.96
C GLU A 95 -7.55 -5.45 -27.23
N PHE A 96 -7.59 -5.52 -25.92
CA PHE A 96 -8.66 -4.96 -25.10
C PHE A 96 -8.10 -4.38 -23.80
N LYS A 97 -8.94 -3.70 -23.05
CA LYS A 97 -8.57 -3.07 -21.77
C LYS A 97 -9.64 -3.30 -20.71
N PRO A 98 -9.29 -3.32 -19.41
CA PRO A 98 -10.28 -3.24 -18.36
C PRO A 98 -11.12 -1.97 -18.49
N LEU A 99 -12.40 -2.05 -18.16
CA LEU A 99 -13.23 -0.88 -17.96
C LEU A 99 -12.88 -0.24 -16.61
N ALA A 100 -12.68 1.05 -16.62
CA ALA A 100 -12.40 1.83 -15.43
C ALA A 100 -13.50 2.86 -15.19
N TYR A 101 -13.85 3.08 -13.94
CA TYR A 101 -14.77 4.08 -13.48
C TYR A 101 -14.00 5.25 -12.88
N GLY A 102 -14.46 6.46 -13.18
CA GLY A 102 -13.76 7.66 -12.75
C GLY A 102 -12.87 8.24 -13.84
N ASN A 103 -12.57 9.49 -13.69
CA ASN A 103 -11.78 10.24 -14.61
C ASN A 103 -10.61 10.85 -13.83
N SER A 104 -9.49 10.96 -14.46
CA SER A 104 -8.30 11.49 -13.85
C SER A 104 -8.22 13.03 -13.83
N ASP A 105 -9.35 13.73 -13.87
CA ASP A 105 -9.41 15.21 -13.98
C ASP A 105 -9.01 15.94 -12.69
N PHE A 106 -8.84 15.27 -11.57
CA PHE A 106 -8.18 15.88 -10.41
C PHE A 106 -6.71 16.21 -10.75
N GLY A 107 -6.50 17.22 -11.57
CA GLY A 107 -5.17 17.76 -11.85
C GLY A 107 -4.23 16.83 -12.61
N THR A 108 -4.72 15.82 -13.29
CA THR A 108 -3.89 15.04 -14.20
C THR A 108 -3.81 15.71 -15.57
N PRO A 109 -2.62 16.10 -15.99
CA PRO A 109 -2.40 16.41 -17.37
C PRO A 109 -2.39 15.10 -18.14
N SER A 110 -3.14 15.06 -19.17
CA SER A 110 -2.87 14.19 -20.30
C SER A 110 -3.60 12.88 -20.43
N GLY A 111 -4.21 12.85 -21.48
CA GLY A 111 -4.56 11.91 -22.53
C GLY A 111 -4.27 10.40 -22.39
N ALA A 112 -3.34 10.00 -21.61
CA ALA A 112 -3.04 8.59 -21.42
C ALA A 112 -3.98 7.91 -20.43
N ALA A 113 -4.49 8.64 -19.46
CA ALA A 113 -5.44 8.15 -18.48
C ALA A 113 -6.87 8.09 -19.02
N ALA A 114 -7.23 9.04 -19.88
CA ALA A 114 -8.56 9.11 -20.48
C ALA A 114 -8.90 7.91 -21.38
N SER A 115 -7.92 7.18 -21.88
CA SER A 115 -8.16 6.10 -22.84
C SER A 115 -8.79 4.85 -22.23
N ASN A 116 -8.84 4.74 -20.91
CA ASN A 116 -9.40 3.57 -20.22
C ASN A 116 -10.63 3.90 -19.37
N ASN A 117 -10.99 5.17 -19.28
CA ASN A 117 -12.11 5.60 -18.46
C ASN A 117 -13.42 5.44 -19.21
N CYS A 118 -14.38 4.88 -18.52
CA CYS A 118 -15.77 4.88 -18.96
C CYS A 118 -16.46 6.13 -18.45
N GLY A 119 -16.83 7.00 -19.36
CA GLY A 119 -17.61 8.17 -19.05
C GLY A 119 -16.78 9.45 -18.98
N SER A 120 -17.07 10.36 -19.90
CA SER A 120 -16.59 11.72 -19.85
C SER A 120 -17.23 12.45 -18.67
N GLY A 121 -16.43 13.09 -17.84
CA GLY A 121 -16.89 13.98 -16.78
C GLY A 121 -17.14 13.34 -15.43
N LEU A 122 -16.80 12.07 -15.23
CA LEU A 122 -16.75 11.47 -13.89
C LEU A 122 -15.39 11.78 -13.26
N LEU A 123 -15.43 12.35 -12.08
CA LEU A 123 -14.23 12.61 -11.28
C LEU A 123 -13.64 11.30 -10.77
N ASP A 124 -12.36 11.31 -10.46
CA ASP A 124 -11.73 10.22 -9.73
C ASP A 124 -12.51 9.94 -8.43
N THR A 125 -12.68 8.68 -8.09
CA THR A 125 -13.35 8.26 -6.87
C THR A 125 -12.41 8.29 -5.68
N TYR A 126 -12.97 8.45 -4.49
CA TYR A 126 -12.20 8.32 -3.24
C TYR A 126 -11.77 6.86 -3.04
N LEU A 127 -10.47 6.66 -2.85
CA LEU A 127 -9.86 5.34 -2.69
C LEU A 127 -9.31 5.08 -1.28
N GLY A 128 -9.37 6.06 -0.40
CA GLY A 128 -8.99 5.89 0.99
C GLY A 128 -8.03 6.94 1.54
N SER A 129 -7.66 6.75 2.80
CA SER A 129 -6.85 7.67 3.60
C SER A 129 -5.40 7.20 3.70
N PRO A 130 -4.42 8.10 3.50
CA PRO A 130 -3.02 7.82 3.80
C PRO A 130 -2.70 7.88 5.29
N ASN A 131 -3.63 8.35 6.11
CA ASN A 131 -3.51 8.46 7.56
C ASN A 131 -4.34 7.36 8.23
N PRO A 132 -3.86 6.75 9.32
CA PRO A 132 -4.61 5.75 10.03
C PRO A 132 -5.78 6.37 10.83
N ASP A 133 -6.91 5.69 10.91
CA ASP A 133 -7.98 6.06 11.83
C ASP A 133 -7.58 5.83 13.29
N PHE A 134 -6.85 4.75 13.52
CA PHE A 134 -6.30 4.40 14.83
C PHE A 134 -4.81 4.08 14.72
N ALA A 135 -4.05 4.65 15.64
CA ALA A 135 -2.65 4.32 15.81
C ALA A 135 -2.28 4.24 17.29
N GLY A 136 -1.34 3.39 17.62
CA GLY A 136 -0.91 3.26 18.99
C GLY A 136 0.22 2.26 19.19
N SER A 137 0.49 1.99 20.46
CA SER A 137 1.50 1.02 20.84
C SER A 137 1.08 0.22 22.05
N PHE A 138 1.63 -0.98 22.17
CA PHE A 138 1.48 -1.85 23.33
C PHE A 138 2.74 -2.67 23.56
N GLY A 139 2.88 -3.14 24.77
CA GLY A 139 4.03 -3.93 25.12
C GLY A 139 4.05 -4.31 26.59
N PHE A 140 5.16 -4.84 27.01
CA PHE A 140 5.37 -5.15 28.43
C PHE A 140 6.83 -5.00 28.82
N ASN A 141 7.03 -4.73 30.12
CA ASN A 141 8.32 -4.76 30.80
C ASN A 141 8.26 -5.87 31.86
N LEU A 142 9.13 -6.82 31.78
CA LEU A 142 9.22 -7.97 32.67
C LEU A 142 10.59 -7.99 33.39
N ALA A 143 10.60 -7.69 34.68
CA ALA A 143 11.77 -7.92 35.51
C ALA A 143 11.67 -9.29 36.15
N PHE A 144 12.73 -10.10 36.06
CA PHE A 144 12.78 -11.47 36.57
C PHE A 144 14.18 -11.86 37.03
N ALA A 145 14.23 -12.88 37.84
CA ALA A 145 15.48 -13.43 38.41
C ALA A 145 16.42 -12.34 38.98
N GLN A 146 15.85 -11.29 39.57
CA GLN A 146 16.49 -10.12 40.20
C GLN A 146 17.34 -9.25 39.27
N ASN A 147 18.00 -9.85 38.29
CA ASN A 147 19.01 -9.15 37.46
C ASN A 147 18.64 -8.99 36.00
N PHE A 148 17.50 -9.54 35.57
CA PHE A 148 17.07 -9.48 34.16
C PHE A 148 15.85 -8.59 34.01
N GLU A 149 15.85 -7.81 32.91
CA GLU A 149 14.75 -7.00 32.49
C GLU A 149 14.53 -7.18 30.99
N LEU A 150 13.34 -7.66 30.62
CA LEU A 150 12.90 -7.84 29.23
C LEU A 150 11.87 -6.76 28.90
N ASN A 151 12.13 -5.99 27.86
CA ASN A 151 11.21 -4.96 27.36
C ASN A 151 10.75 -5.31 25.95
N THR A 152 9.48 -5.06 25.65
CA THR A 152 8.91 -5.25 24.31
C THR A 152 8.09 -4.04 23.90
N LEU A 153 8.09 -3.75 22.62
CA LEU A 153 7.27 -2.70 22.03
C LEU A 153 6.69 -3.17 20.69
N PHE A 154 5.37 -3.06 20.58
CA PHE A 154 4.62 -3.22 19.34
C PHE A 154 3.95 -1.90 18.99
N GLU A 155 3.90 -1.57 17.73
CA GLU A 155 3.11 -0.46 17.20
C GLU A 155 2.07 -1.00 16.23
N TYR A 156 0.92 -0.34 16.16
CA TYR A 156 -0.12 -0.66 15.21
C TYR A 156 -0.69 0.58 14.54
N LYS A 157 -1.17 0.39 13.31
CA LYS A 157 -1.93 1.35 12.54
C LYS A 157 -3.10 0.64 11.90
N GLN A 158 -4.28 1.23 11.97
CA GLN A 158 -5.51 0.66 11.41
C GLN A 158 -6.24 1.72 10.60
N GLY A 159 -6.89 1.30 9.51
CA GLY A 159 -7.63 2.19 8.61
C GLY A 159 -6.73 3.01 7.69
N ILE A 160 -5.51 2.57 7.45
CA ILE A 160 -4.55 3.24 6.56
C ILE A 160 -4.50 2.55 5.19
N GLN A 161 -4.63 3.33 4.12
CA GLN A 161 -4.35 2.87 2.76
C GLN A 161 -2.93 3.27 2.35
N ASN A 162 -2.34 2.44 1.50
CA ASN A 162 -1.02 2.67 0.94
C ASN A 162 -1.02 2.37 -0.56
N GLN A 163 -0.36 3.24 -1.32
CA GLN A 163 -0.14 3.01 -2.73
C GLN A 163 1.13 2.18 -2.93
N ASP A 164 0.98 0.97 -3.48
CA ASP A 164 2.09 0.11 -3.92
C ASP A 164 2.57 0.51 -5.32
N LEU A 165 3.33 1.60 -5.40
CA LEU A 165 3.84 2.09 -6.68
C LEU A 165 4.92 1.18 -7.25
N SER A 166 5.74 0.55 -6.42
CA SER A 166 6.73 -0.45 -6.85
C SER A 166 6.08 -1.66 -7.48
N GLY A 167 5.03 -2.19 -6.86
CA GLY A 167 4.25 -3.30 -7.39
C GLY A 167 3.52 -2.93 -8.68
N MET A 168 2.90 -1.74 -8.72
CA MET A 168 2.28 -1.22 -9.94
C MET A 168 3.28 -1.17 -11.10
N PHE A 169 4.49 -0.63 -10.87
CA PHE A 169 5.53 -0.59 -11.90
C PHE A 169 6.03 -1.96 -12.31
N ARG A 170 6.29 -2.82 -11.34
CA ARG A 170 6.71 -4.19 -11.61
C ARG A 170 5.70 -4.91 -12.52
N ARG A 171 4.42 -4.69 -12.29
CA ARG A 171 3.34 -5.32 -13.05
C ARG A 171 3.03 -4.61 -14.36
N ALA A 172 3.20 -3.29 -14.44
CA ALA A 172 2.91 -2.49 -15.63
C ALA A 172 4.08 -2.37 -16.62
N ASN A 173 5.30 -2.63 -16.19
CA ASN A 173 6.47 -2.48 -17.07
C ASN A 173 6.55 -3.65 -18.07
N ALA A 174 6.58 -3.34 -19.36
CA ALA A 174 6.57 -4.33 -20.45
C ALA A 174 7.75 -5.32 -20.41
N VAL A 175 8.86 -4.96 -19.77
CA VAL A 175 10.08 -5.81 -19.70
C VAL A 175 10.04 -6.79 -18.53
N ILE A 176 9.47 -6.35 -17.39
CA ILE A 176 9.44 -7.14 -16.15
C ILE A 176 8.01 -7.46 -15.75
N GLY A 177 7.07 -6.67 -16.21
CA GLY A 177 5.72 -6.65 -15.72
C GLY A 177 4.70 -7.13 -16.71
N ARG A 178 3.49 -7.13 -16.32
CA ARG A 178 2.37 -7.94 -16.79
C ARG A 178 2.61 -9.44 -16.61
N ASN A 179 3.71 -9.78 -15.96
CA ASN A 179 4.16 -11.14 -15.73
C ASN A 179 4.05 -11.48 -14.24
N THR A 180 2.88 -11.30 -13.67
CA THR A 180 2.53 -12.24 -12.63
C THR A 180 2.34 -13.60 -13.34
N PRO A 181 2.75 -14.71 -12.73
CA PRO A 181 2.50 -16.04 -13.32
C PRO A 181 1.02 -16.20 -13.70
N ARG A 182 0.13 -15.63 -12.91
CA ARG A 182 -1.31 -15.68 -13.15
C ARG A 182 -1.73 -14.90 -14.40
N ALA A 183 -1.25 -13.67 -14.59
CA ALA A 183 -1.56 -12.88 -15.79
C ALA A 183 -1.01 -13.54 -17.07
N ALA A 184 0.16 -14.16 -16.99
CA ALA A 184 0.74 -14.92 -18.11
C ALA A 184 -0.10 -16.15 -18.46
N GLU A 185 -0.53 -16.93 -17.45
CA GLU A 185 -1.40 -18.09 -17.63
C GLU A 185 -2.74 -17.71 -18.29
N LEU A 186 -3.38 -16.64 -17.77
CA LEU A 186 -4.63 -16.13 -18.34
C LEU A 186 -4.44 -15.64 -19.77
N GLY A 187 -3.33 -14.95 -20.06
CA GLY A 187 -2.97 -14.53 -21.41
C GLY A 187 -2.77 -15.70 -22.36
N ALA A 188 -2.13 -16.77 -21.90
CA ALA A 188 -1.97 -18.00 -22.68
C ALA A 188 -3.32 -18.67 -22.99
N THR A 189 -4.23 -18.75 -22.01
CA THR A 189 -5.57 -19.30 -22.20
C THR A 189 -6.38 -18.52 -23.25
N MET A 190 -6.27 -17.18 -23.23
CA MET A 190 -6.94 -16.34 -24.22
C MET A 190 -6.39 -16.52 -25.64
N ALA A 191 -5.09 -16.76 -25.76
CA ALA A 191 -4.41 -16.94 -27.05
C ALA A 191 -4.47 -18.37 -27.58
N ASP A 192 -4.88 -19.34 -26.78
CA ASP A 192 -4.91 -20.75 -27.16
C ASP A 192 -6.08 -21.03 -28.12
N PRO A 193 -5.80 -21.49 -29.36
CA PRO A 193 -6.84 -21.91 -30.30
C PRO A 193 -7.71 -23.08 -29.80
N ALA A 194 -7.18 -23.92 -28.88
CA ALA A 194 -7.92 -25.03 -28.31
C ALA A 194 -8.92 -24.66 -27.24
N SER A 195 -8.78 -23.46 -26.64
CA SER A 195 -9.71 -22.94 -25.64
C SER A 195 -11.07 -22.60 -26.29
N SER A 196 -12.15 -22.84 -25.55
CA SER A 196 -13.49 -22.42 -25.99
C SER A 196 -13.65 -20.88 -25.83
N ALA A 197 -14.67 -20.30 -26.50
CA ALA A 197 -15.01 -18.88 -26.34
C ALA A 197 -15.27 -18.53 -24.88
N GLN A 198 -15.95 -19.39 -24.13
CA GLN A 198 -16.24 -19.19 -22.72
C GLN A 198 -14.95 -19.19 -21.88
N GLN A 199 -14.06 -20.15 -22.10
CA GLN A 199 -12.78 -20.21 -21.38
C GLN A 199 -11.93 -18.96 -21.63
N ARG A 200 -11.90 -18.47 -22.87
CA ARG A 200 -11.19 -17.23 -23.20
C ARG A 200 -11.84 -16.01 -22.55
N LEU A 201 -13.18 -15.93 -22.54
CA LEU A 201 -13.90 -14.85 -21.87
C LEU A 201 -13.64 -14.87 -20.34
N ASP A 202 -13.74 -16.02 -19.71
CA ASP A 202 -13.48 -16.15 -18.27
C ASP A 202 -12.03 -15.77 -17.93
N ALA A 203 -11.09 -16.19 -18.77
CA ALA A 203 -9.68 -15.80 -18.63
C ALA A 203 -9.48 -14.29 -18.82
N ALA A 204 -10.20 -13.68 -19.75
CA ALA A 204 -10.10 -12.22 -19.99
C ALA A 204 -10.68 -11.42 -18.84
N VAL A 205 -11.81 -11.82 -18.27
CA VAL A 205 -12.40 -11.18 -17.08
C VAL A 205 -11.47 -11.31 -15.88
N ALA A 206 -10.92 -12.51 -15.65
CA ALA A 206 -9.95 -12.73 -14.57
C ALA A 206 -8.66 -11.92 -14.78
N TRP A 207 -8.19 -11.80 -16.02
CA TRP A 207 -7.04 -10.99 -16.38
C TRP A 207 -7.29 -9.51 -16.14
N ALA A 208 -8.47 -9.00 -16.49
CA ALA A 208 -8.83 -7.61 -16.23
C ALA A 208 -8.74 -7.26 -14.74
N ARG A 209 -9.22 -8.15 -13.87
CA ARG A 209 -9.12 -7.99 -12.41
C ARG A 209 -7.67 -8.09 -11.91
N GLU A 210 -6.90 -9.03 -12.47
CA GLU A 210 -5.47 -9.17 -12.12
C GLU A 210 -4.68 -7.91 -12.47
N VAL A 211 -5.01 -7.23 -13.57
CA VAL A 211 -4.29 -6.05 -14.05
C VAL A 211 -4.87 -4.73 -13.56
N GLU A 212 -5.88 -4.74 -12.74
CA GLU A 212 -6.54 -3.53 -12.21
C GLU A 212 -5.54 -2.52 -11.65
N GLY A 213 -4.61 -2.97 -10.82
CA GLY A 213 -3.54 -2.14 -10.29
C GLY A 213 -2.33 -1.99 -11.25
N LEU A 214 -2.36 -2.56 -12.45
CA LEU A 214 -1.19 -2.69 -13.32
C LEU A 214 -0.96 -1.52 -14.28
N ALA A 215 -1.90 -0.61 -14.37
CA ALA A 215 -1.82 0.44 -15.37
C ALA A 215 -1.71 1.83 -14.71
N PRO A 216 -0.56 2.17 -14.12
CA PRO A 216 -0.38 3.44 -13.41
C PRO A 216 -0.58 4.66 -14.32
N MET A 217 -0.49 4.47 -15.63
CA MET A 217 -0.69 5.51 -16.63
C MET A 217 -2.17 5.69 -17.03
N SER A 218 -3.02 4.74 -16.70
CA SER A 218 -4.44 4.76 -17.02
C SER A 218 -5.32 5.33 -15.91
N GLY A 219 -4.72 5.79 -14.81
CA GLY A 219 -5.45 6.29 -13.65
C GLY A 219 -5.98 5.21 -12.71
N MET A 220 -5.80 3.93 -13.02
CA MET A 220 -6.04 2.84 -12.06
C MET A 220 -4.89 2.74 -11.08
N ASN A 221 -5.15 2.32 -9.87
CA ASN A 221 -4.20 2.49 -8.77
C ASN A 221 -4.06 1.22 -7.93
N GLY A 222 -2.83 0.91 -7.57
CA GLY A 222 -2.52 -0.09 -6.56
C GLY A 222 -2.61 0.51 -5.16
N ILE A 223 -3.81 0.90 -4.73
CA ILE A 223 -4.06 1.43 -3.38
C ILE A 223 -4.76 0.34 -2.60
N PHE A 224 -4.19 -0.03 -1.48
CA PHE A 224 -4.58 -1.20 -0.70
C PHE A 224 -4.66 -0.85 0.78
N ASP A 225 -5.52 -1.54 1.52
CA ASP A 225 -5.49 -1.50 2.98
C ASP A 225 -4.16 -2.08 3.47
N SER A 226 -3.42 -1.26 4.20
CA SER A 226 -2.12 -1.59 4.76
C SER A 226 -2.11 -1.53 6.29
N SER A 227 -3.26 -1.70 6.92
CA SER A 227 -3.38 -1.83 8.38
C SER A 227 -2.39 -2.87 8.89
N LEU A 228 -1.62 -2.52 9.91
CA LEU A 228 -0.48 -3.33 10.33
C LEU A 228 -0.24 -3.33 11.84
N ILE A 229 0.45 -4.38 12.30
CA ILE A 229 1.17 -4.40 13.56
C ILE A 229 2.65 -4.63 13.25
N ARG A 230 3.52 -3.86 13.89
CA ARG A 230 4.98 -4.02 13.80
C ARG A 230 5.59 -4.32 15.16
N PHE A 231 6.40 -5.37 15.22
CA PHE A 231 7.24 -5.64 16.39
C PHE A 231 8.46 -4.74 16.35
N ARG A 232 8.35 -3.60 17.04
CA ARG A 232 9.35 -2.52 17.00
C ARG A 232 10.62 -2.84 17.73
N GLU A 233 10.47 -3.35 18.95
CA GLU A 233 11.63 -3.55 19.81
C GLU A 233 11.42 -4.71 20.78
N ILE A 234 12.50 -5.44 21.01
CA ILE A 234 12.74 -6.28 22.16
C ILE A 234 14.12 -5.99 22.71
N SER A 235 14.25 -5.87 24.00
CA SER A 235 15.54 -5.74 24.65
C SER A 235 15.61 -6.56 25.92
N LEU A 236 16.74 -7.20 26.13
CA LEU A 236 17.08 -7.95 27.35
C LEU A 236 18.26 -7.26 28.02
N THR A 237 18.03 -6.75 29.21
CA THR A 237 19.06 -6.14 30.04
C THR A 237 19.45 -7.11 31.16
N TYR A 238 20.73 -7.37 31.30
CA TYR A 238 21.31 -8.09 32.41
C TYR A 238 22.15 -7.14 33.26
N ARG A 239 21.82 -7.01 34.52
CA ARG A 239 22.61 -6.29 35.53
C ARG A 239 23.51 -7.29 36.23
N VAL A 240 24.81 -7.14 36.07
CA VAL A 240 25.79 -8.02 36.70
C VAL A 240 25.71 -7.84 38.22
N PRO A 241 25.59 -8.91 39.01
CA PRO A 241 25.56 -8.83 40.47
C PRO A 241 26.77 -8.09 41.03
N SER A 242 26.54 -7.30 42.09
CA SER A 242 27.60 -6.53 42.75
C SER A 242 28.79 -7.35 43.16
N ASP A 243 28.54 -8.52 43.71
CA ASP A 243 29.57 -9.46 44.18
C ASP A 243 30.60 -9.87 43.11
N LEU A 244 30.17 -9.81 41.83
CA LEU A 244 31.03 -10.11 40.69
C LEU A 244 31.81 -8.87 40.22
N VAL A 245 31.17 -7.71 40.23
CA VAL A 245 31.81 -6.50 39.72
C VAL A 245 32.77 -5.84 40.72
N ASP A 246 32.49 -5.98 42.01
CA ASP A 246 33.37 -5.50 43.10
C ASP A 246 34.78 -6.11 43.03
N GLY A 247 34.86 -7.41 42.67
CA GLY A 247 36.14 -8.09 42.46
C GLY A 247 36.97 -7.54 41.28
N TRP A 248 36.35 -6.75 40.40
CA TRP A 248 36.99 -6.10 39.25
C TRP A 248 37.24 -4.60 39.47
N GLY A 249 36.88 -4.07 40.63
CA GLY A 249 37.01 -2.65 40.96
C GLY A 249 35.97 -1.79 40.24
N LEU A 250 34.81 -2.38 39.90
CA LEU A 250 33.72 -1.69 39.23
C LEU A 250 32.56 -1.46 40.20
N SER A 251 31.90 -0.31 40.08
CA SER A 251 30.70 -0.02 40.85
C SER A 251 29.46 -0.70 40.28
N THR A 252 29.32 -0.72 38.95
CA THR A 252 28.21 -1.39 38.25
C THR A 252 28.63 -1.86 36.86
N ALA A 253 28.02 -2.96 36.40
CA ALA A 253 28.10 -3.40 35.01
C ALA A 253 26.74 -3.85 34.51
N THR A 254 26.39 -3.46 33.30
CA THR A 254 25.13 -3.82 32.65
C THR A 254 25.41 -4.23 31.21
N VAL A 255 24.76 -5.31 30.78
CA VAL A 255 24.78 -5.75 29.38
C VAL A 255 23.36 -5.66 28.83
N ASN A 256 23.21 -5.07 27.68
CA ASN A 256 21.93 -4.97 26.99
C ASN A 256 22.02 -5.59 25.58
N LEU A 257 21.11 -6.50 25.30
CA LEU A 257 20.86 -7.08 23.99
C LEU A 257 19.56 -6.50 23.45
N GLY A 258 19.62 -5.82 22.33
CA GLY A 258 18.46 -5.22 21.69
C GLY A 258 18.26 -5.72 20.27
N ALA A 259 17.00 -5.83 19.86
CA ALA A 259 16.64 -6.07 18.47
C ALA A 259 15.45 -5.20 18.09
N ARG A 260 15.48 -4.65 16.87
CA ARG A 260 14.45 -3.74 16.36
C ARG A 260 13.93 -4.18 15.00
N ASN A 261 12.66 -3.83 14.72
CA ASN A 261 11.95 -4.12 13.48
C ASN A 261 11.97 -5.60 13.11
N LEU A 262 11.69 -6.47 14.10
CA LEU A 262 11.84 -7.92 13.96
C LEU A 262 10.80 -8.54 13.04
N ALA A 263 9.56 -8.07 13.10
CA ALA A 263 8.45 -8.59 12.32
C ALA A 263 7.43 -7.50 12.02
N MET A 264 6.69 -7.72 10.97
CA MET A 264 5.55 -6.91 10.58
C MET A 264 4.44 -7.84 10.09
N TRP A 265 3.22 -7.57 10.50
CA TRP A 265 2.01 -8.24 10.04
C TRP A 265 1.08 -7.21 9.44
N VAL A 266 0.77 -7.37 8.16
CA VAL A 266 -0.22 -6.58 7.45
C VAL A 266 -1.52 -7.36 7.43
N PHE A 267 -2.63 -6.71 7.74
CA PHE A 267 -3.95 -7.35 7.86
C PHE A 267 -4.85 -7.07 6.66
N GLY A 268 -4.50 -6.07 5.85
CA GLY A 268 -5.19 -5.74 4.61
C GLY A 268 -4.66 -6.52 3.41
N ASP A 269 -4.98 -6.04 2.25
CA ASP A 269 -4.63 -6.63 0.96
C ASP A 269 -3.33 -6.06 0.35
N TYR A 270 -2.61 -5.22 1.08
CA TYR A 270 -1.34 -4.65 0.65
C TYR A 270 -0.26 -5.72 0.45
N THR A 271 0.28 -5.79 -0.75
CA THR A 271 1.29 -6.77 -1.16
C THR A 271 2.68 -6.17 -1.41
N GLY A 272 2.84 -4.87 -1.17
CA GLY A 272 4.11 -4.16 -1.30
C GLY A 272 5.15 -4.57 -0.25
N MET A 273 6.33 -3.97 -0.33
CA MET A 273 7.45 -4.36 0.52
C MET A 273 7.27 -3.90 1.98
N ASP A 274 7.05 -2.61 2.19
CA ASP A 274 6.91 -2.03 3.53
C ASP A 274 6.02 -0.78 3.47
N PRO A 275 4.79 -0.83 4.01
CA PRO A 275 3.84 0.27 3.95
C PRO A 275 4.26 1.50 4.78
N GLU A 276 5.29 1.40 5.61
CA GLU A 276 5.80 2.55 6.36
C GLU A 276 6.90 3.32 5.63
N THR A 277 7.23 2.91 4.41
CA THR A 277 8.17 3.64 3.57
C THR A 277 7.44 4.49 2.54
N ASN A 278 7.94 5.68 2.31
CA ASN A 278 7.40 6.60 1.31
C ASN A 278 8.39 6.81 0.18
N VAL A 279 7.88 7.09 -1.01
CA VAL A 279 8.69 7.54 -2.13
C VAL A 279 9.27 8.92 -1.78
N ILE A 280 10.57 8.97 -1.54
CA ILE A 280 11.31 10.19 -1.22
C ILE A 280 12.09 10.62 -2.47
N GLY A 281 12.03 11.90 -2.85
CA GLY A 281 12.96 12.50 -3.81
C GLY A 281 12.46 12.67 -5.23
N ARG A 282 11.17 12.45 -5.50
CA ARG A 282 10.57 12.80 -6.80
C ARG A 282 9.54 13.93 -6.73
N CYS A 283 9.56 14.68 -5.68
CA CYS A 283 8.75 15.87 -5.52
C CYS A 283 9.45 17.04 -6.20
N ASN A 284 9.01 17.40 -7.38
CA ASN A 284 9.63 18.46 -8.19
C ASN A 284 9.06 19.86 -7.91
N SER A 285 8.11 20.01 -6.99
CA SER A 285 7.55 21.30 -6.63
C SER A 285 7.31 21.38 -5.13
N GLY A 286 7.65 22.52 -4.54
CA GLY A 286 7.74 22.71 -3.09
C GLY A 286 6.45 22.49 -2.27
N LEU A 287 5.28 22.44 -2.90
CA LEU A 287 4.01 22.21 -2.20
C LEU A 287 3.64 20.72 -2.10
N SER A 288 4.20 19.90 -2.95
CA SER A 288 3.69 18.54 -3.16
C SER A 288 4.25 17.49 -2.22
N CYS A 289 5.44 17.72 -1.66
CA CYS A 289 6.12 16.68 -0.90
C CYS A 289 5.55 16.43 0.49
N ASN A 290 4.95 17.45 1.10
CA ASN A 290 4.46 17.34 2.47
C ASN A 290 3.19 16.49 2.62
N PHE A 291 2.45 16.31 1.52
CA PHE A 291 1.21 15.54 1.50
C PHE A 291 1.28 14.31 0.58
N LEU A 292 2.48 13.88 0.21
CA LEU A 292 2.71 12.64 -0.49
C LEU A 292 3.00 11.55 0.54
N ASN A 293 1.96 11.10 1.23
CA ASN A 293 2.04 10.11 2.28
C ASN A 293 1.58 8.75 1.80
N SER A 294 2.04 7.70 2.47
CA SER A 294 1.61 6.32 2.24
C SER A 294 1.69 5.89 0.77
N THR A 295 2.72 6.37 0.06
CA THR A 295 3.04 5.96 -1.30
C THR A 295 4.40 5.29 -1.29
N GLU A 296 4.40 3.96 -1.28
CA GLU A 296 5.63 3.16 -1.41
C GLU A 296 6.08 3.19 -2.86
N GLY A 297 7.36 3.48 -3.09
CA GLY A 297 7.95 3.47 -4.42
C GLY A 297 9.46 3.33 -4.37
N TRP A 298 9.95 2.13 -4.72
CA TRP A 298 11.39 1.79 -4.74
C TRP A 298 12.13 2.08 -3.42
N SER A 299 11.41 2.08 -2.34
CA SER A 299 11.93 2.34 -1.01
C SER A 299 12.61 1.09 -0.46
N ILE A 300 13.61 1.30 0.38
CA ILE A 300 14.25 0.20 1.09
C ILE A 300 13.40 -0.08 2.34
N PRO A 301 12.93 -1.33 2.57
CA PRO A 301 12.23 -1.71 3.77
C PRO A 301 13.04 -1.37 5.03
N ILE A 302 12.35 -1.06 6.12
CA ILE A 302 13.01 -0.76 7.39
C ILE A 302 13.79 -1.99 7.86
N PRO A 303 15.13 -1.90 8.01
CA PRO A 303 15.96 -3.07 8.30
C PRO A 303 15.76 -3.58 9.73
N ARG A 304 15.91 -4.88 9.92
CA ARG A 304 16.12 -5.46 11.24
C ARG A 304 17.48 -5.01 11.77
N ARG A 305 17.52 -4.65 13.04
CA ARG A 305 18.75 -4.19 13.69
C ARG A 305 18.94 -4.95 14.99
N PHE A 306 20.16 -5.43 15.21
CA PHE A 306 20.58 -6.07 16.45
C PHE A 306 21.68 -5.22 17.09
N THR A 307 21.61 -5.04 18.39
CA THR A 307 22.55 -4.23 19.17
C THR A 307 22.98 -4.98 20.41
N LEU A 308 24.27 -4.89 20.71
CA LEU A 308 24.85 -5.26 21.97
C LEU A 308 25.49 -4.02 22.59
N SER A 309 25.11 -3.68 23.78
CA SER A 309 25.75 -2.57 24.50
C SER A 309 26.10 -2.97 25.92
N THR A 310 27.21 -2.45 26.41
CA THR A 310 27.66 -2.59 27.79
C THR A 310 27.84 -1.22 28.42
N ARG A 311 27.44 -1.10 29.67
CA ARG A 311 27.69 0.08 30.50
C ARG A 311 28.42 -0.34 31.75
N ILE A 312 29.55 0.29 32.00
CA ILE A 312 30.43 0.01 33.15
C ILE A 312 30.62 1.35 33.87
N THR A 313 30.54 1.28 35.20
CA THR A 313 30.83 2.42 36.11
C THR A 313 31.90 2.00 37.10
N PHE A 314 32.87 2.86 37.29
CA PHE A 314 33.99 2.68 38.21
C PHE A 314 33.74 3.40 39.55
#